data_f9a5e655fb90d3fed6bd18a1d5c3ea41
#
_entry.id   f9a5e655fb90d3fed6bd18a1d5c3ea41
#
_cell.length_a   1.000
_cell.length_b   1.000
_cell.length_c   1.000
_cell.angle_alpha   90.00
_cell.angle_beta   90.00
_cell.angle_gamma   90.00
#
_symmetry.space_group_name_H-M   'P 1'
#
loop_
_entity.id
_entity.type
_entity.pdbx_description
1 polymer ?
#
loop_
_entity_poly.entity_id
_entity_poly.type
_entity_poly.pdbx_seq_one_letter_code
_entity_poly.pdbx_strand_id
1 'polypeptide(L)'
;MKKRFLITFLVAVIIFSGSYIFFSKYLDILEAGSFKEVIKGVDLGEDNVIEQVVDHQLLFLLTGVDYNDPGMDQTRVRTDTLMLVKIDIDSGEIDLISLPRDTRVLVDGSYDKVNAAHAYGGMALTLRTIRDWLNIDLDYFVKLDFNAVEEIVDAIGGVEVEVPVQIDEEMTGIHIQPGRQKLNGKEALYFARFRAGYEDGDLGRVAAQQHLMKQIIKQTLSVENLPKIGDLMTTYAKRVDTNIPMKLMLSMIPSASNMDSDKIQSYRIPGYADYIDETSYFIYDEEGTESLIRELLPEYILQ
;
A
#
# COMPACT_ATOMS: atom_id res chain seq x y z
N MET A 1 -17.34 6.16 -47.51
CA MET A 1 -16.23 6.56 -46.63
C MET A 1 -16.53 7.80 -45.79
N LYS A 2 -16.99 8.92 -46.39
CA LYS A 2 -17.24 10.20 -45.67
C LYS A 2 -18.26 10.11 -44.50
N LYS A 3 -19.35 9.34 -44.61
CA LYS A 3 -20.34 9.18 -43.52
C LYS A 3 -19.79 8.41 -42.30
N ARG A 4 -18.97 7.38 -42.52
CA ARG A 4 -18.36 6.62 -41.42
C ARG A 4 -17.32 7.46 -40.68
N PHE A 5 -16.50 8.23 -41.42
CA PHE A 5 -15.56 9.17 -40.84
C PHE A 5 -16.24 10.25 -39.99
N LEU A 6 -17.35 10.82 -40.49
CA LEU A 6 -18.12 11.83 -39.77
C LEU A 6 -18.73 11.28 -38.47
N ILE A 7 -19.26 10.04 -38.51
CA ILE A 7 -19.81 9.38 -37.31
C ILE A 7 -18.70 9.07 -36.31
N THR A 8 -17.55 8.56 -36.76
CA THR A 8 -16.39 8.27 -35.86
C THR A 8 -15.84 9.57 -35.29
N PHE A 9 -15.76 10.64 -36.05
CA PHE A 9 -15.35 11.96 -35.58
C PHE A 9 -16.36 12.55 -34.58
N LEU A 10 -17.67 12.43 -34.83
CA LEU A 10 -18.73 12.87 -33.91
C LEU A 10 -18.72 12.07 -32.61
N VAL A 11 -18.52 10.76 -32.68
CA VAL A 11 -18.37 9.89 -31.50
C VAL A 11 -17.09 10.25 -30.72
N ALA A 12 -15.98 10.51 -31.41
CA ALA A 12 -14.75 10.98 -30.76
C ALA A 12 -14.93 12.34 -30.06
N VAL A 13 -15.63 13.28 -30.73
CA VAL A 13 -15.95 14.60 -30.15
C VAL A 13 -16.90 14.46 -28.96
N ILE A 14 -17.89 13.56 -29.00
CA ILE A 14 -18.80 13.31 -27.87
C ILE A 14 -18.03 12.66 -26.69
N ILE A 15 -17.14 11.71 -26.96
CA ILE A 15 -16.28 11.10 -25.93
C ILE A 15 -15.33 12.15 -25.36
N PHE A 16 -14.71 12.99 -26.21
CA PHE A 16 -13.79 14.03 -25.77
C PHE A 16 -14.51 15.15 -25.00
N SER A 17 -15.68 15.58 -25.46
CA SER A 17 -16.52 16.58 -24.79
C SER A 17 -17.11 16.02 -23.50
N GLY A 18 -17.53 14.75 -23.49
CA GLY A 18 -18.00 14.04 -22.31
C GLY A 18 -16.89 13.89 -21.27
N SER A 19 -15.69 13.52 -21.70
CA SER A 19 -14.51 13.45 -20.84
C SER A 19 -14.10 14.84 -20.34
N TYR A 20 -14.15 15.87 -21.15
CA TYR A 20 -13.86 17.24 -20.75
C TYR A 20 -14.91 17.80 -19.78
N ILE A 21 -16.22 17.57 -20.04
CA ILE A 21 -17.31 17.98 -19.15
C ILE A 21 -17.25 17.18 -17.84
N PHE A 22 -16.91 15.91 -17.91
CA PHE A 22 -16.70 15.07 -16.72
C PHE A 22 -15.49 15.56 -15.92
N PHE A 23 -14.37 15.84 -16.58
CA PHE A 23 -13.16 16.34 -15.97
C PHE A 23 -13.31 17.77 -15.42
N SER A 24 -14.02 18.67 -16.14
CA SER A 24 -14.32 20.01 -15.65
C SER A 24 -15.29 19.98 -14.46
N LYS A 25 -16.33 19.13 -14.49
CA LYS A 25 -17.20 18.91 -13.34
C LYS A 25 -16.46 18.25 -12.17
N TYR A 26 -15.50 17.40 -12.46
CA TYR A 26 -14.65 16.78 -11.44
C TYR A 26 -13.71 17.82 -10.81
N LEU A 27 -13.11 18.70 -11.60
CA LEU A 27 -12.35 19.85 -11.10
C LEU A 27 -13.27 20.83 -10.36
N ASP A 28 -14.48 21.10 -10.86
CA ASP A 28 -15.49 21.92 -10.17
C ASP A 28 -15.95 21.30 -8.85
N ILE A 29 -16.01 19.97 -8.73
CA ILE A 29 -16.28 19.26 -7.48
C ILE A 29 -15.09 19.37 -6.51
N LEU A 30 -13.87 19.34 -7.02
CA LEU A 30 -12.66 19.60 -6.23
C LEU A 30 -12.56 21.07 -5.78
N GLU A 31 -12.98 22.04 -6.63
CA GLU A 31 -12.97 23.47 -6.32
C GLU A 31 -14.22 23.93 -5.53
N ALA A 32 -15.39 23.36 -5.79
CA ALA A 32 -16.69 23.84 -5.32
C ALA A 32 -17.18 23.27 -4.00
N GLY A 33 -16.36 23.23 -2.96
CA GLY A 33 -16.89 23.09 -1.59
C GLY A 33 -17.49 21.73 -1.19
N SER A 34 -17.88 20.84 -2.10
CA SER A 34 -18.32 19.47 -1.78
C SER A 34 -17.15 18.66 -1.19
N PHE A 35 -15.96 18.86 -1.71
CA PHE A 35 -14.74 18.29 -1.16
C PHE A 35 -14.43 18.86 0.24
N LYS A 36 -14.65 20.16 0.45
CA LYS A 36 -14.55 20.80 1.76
C LYS A 36 -15.55 20.23 2.79
N GLU A 37 -16.69 19.74 2.35
CA GLU A 37 -17.70 19.14 3.21
C GLU A 37 -17.38 17.69 3.57
N VAL A 38 -16.83 16.93 2.62
CA VAL A 38 -16.35 15.54 2.82
C VAL A 38 -15.15 15.50 3.77
N ILE A 39 -14.25 16.51 3.69
CA ILE A 39 -13.05 16.62 4.55
C ILE A 39 -13.25 17.53 5.76
N LYS A 40 -14.49 17.96 6.05
CA LYS A 40 -14.80 18.79 7.20
C LYS A 40 -14.52 18.03 8.50
N GLY A 41 -13.40 18.38 9.14
CA GLY A 41 -12.88 17.72 10.34
C GLY A 41 -11.63 16.87 10.12
N VAL A 42 -11.12 16.82 8.90
CA VAL A 42 -9.78 16.27 8.62
C VAL A 42 -8.77 17.41 8.75
N ASP A 43 -7.77 17.23 9.60
CA ASP A 43 -6.64 18.14 9.69
C ASP A 43 -5.80 18.02 8.42
N LEU A 44 -5.77 19.08 7.61
CA LEU A 44 -5.05 19.11 6.34
C LEU A 44 -3.55 19.44 6.51
N GLY A 45 -3.10 19.66 7.75
CA GLY A 45 -1.73 20.08 8.06
C GLY A 45 -1.37 21.48 7.59
N GLU A 46 -0.23 21.98 8.02
CA GLU A 46 0.28 23.31 7.66
C GLU A 46 0.82 23.37 6.22
N ASP A 47 0.88 24.59 5.64
CA ASP A 47 1.13 24.86 4.21
C ASP A 47 2.49 24.42 3.62
N ASN A 48 3.42 23.88 4.40
CA ASN A 48 4.80 23.54 4.00
C ASN A 48 4.99 22.12 3.43
N VAL A 49 3.91 21.41 3.16
CA VAL A 49 3.93 19.96 2.81
C VAL A 49 4.56 19.67 1.45
N ILE A 50 4.59 20.65 0.53
CA ILE A 50 5.11 20.44 -0.85
C ILE A 50 6.64 20.36 -0.88
N GLU A 51 7.33 20.89 0.12
CA GLU A 51 8.81 20.84 0.22
C GLU A 51 9.35 19.46 0.61
N GLN A 52 8.48 18.52 1.06
CA GLN A 52 8.88 17.18 1.53
C GLN A 52 8.74 16.08 0.46
N VAL A 53 8.30 16.41 -0.75
CA VAL A 53 8.31 15.48 -1.88
C VAL A 53 9.61 15.68 -2.63
N VAL A 54 10.52 14.73 -2.52
CA VAL A 54 11.80 14.76 -3.23
C VAL A 54 11.55 14.43 -4.69
N ASP A 55 11.84 15.37 -5.58
CA ASP A 55 11.75 15.21 -7.05
C ASP A 55 10.45 14.54 -7.54
N HIS A 56 9.28 14.96 -7.00
CA HIS A 56 7.96 14.39 -7.31
C HIS A 56 7.81 12.90 -6.98
N GLN A 57 8.58 12.41 -6.01
CA GLN A 57 8.48 11.04 -5.50
C GLN A 57 8.01 11.03 -4.05
N LEU A 58 7.21 10.03 -3.69
CA LEU A 58 6.75 9.80 -2.32
C LEU A 58 7.25 8.44 -1.84
N LEU A 59 8.04 8.42 -0.76
CA LEU A 59 8.43 7.23 -0.04
C LEU A 59 7.70 7.14 1.29
N PHE A 60 7.08 5.99 1.59
CA PHE A 60 6.47 5.74 2.88
C PHE A 60 6.56 4.26 3.29
N LEU A 61 6.43 4.01 4.59
CA LEU A 61 6.33 2.68 5.14
C LEU A 61 4.86 2.26 5.24
N LEU A 62 4.48 1.20 4.52
CA LEU A 62 3.20 0.54 4.67
C LEU A 62 3.33 -0.56 5.73
N THR A 63 2.46 -0.54 6.74
CA THR A 63 2.43 -1.56 7.79
C THR A 63 1.05 -2.15 7.98
N GLY A 64 1.01 -3.47 8.22
CA GLY A 64 -0.19 -4.18 8.64
C GLY A 64 -0.09 -4.62 10.09
N VAL A 65 -1.13 -4.37 10.88
CA VAL A 65 -1.23 -4.79 12.28
C VAL A 65 -2.48 -5.64 12.51
N ASP A 66 -2.38 -6.63 13.39
CA ASP A 66 -3.51 -7.46 13.81
C ASP A 66 -3.95 -7.07 15.22
N TYR A 67 -5.07 -6.33 15.33
CA TYR A 67 -5.69 -5.99 16.62
C TYR A 67 -6.72 -7.02 17.09
N ASN A 68 -6.97 -8.09 16.33
CA ASN A 68 -8.08 -9.01 16.57
C ASN A 68 -7.71 -10.18 17.49
N ASP A 69 -6.54 -10.18 18.14
CA ASP A 69 -6.25 -11.14 19.21
C ASP A 69 -6.85 -10.64 20.52
N PRO A 70 -7.94 -11.27 21.04
CA PRO A 70 -8.66 -10.80 22.23
C PRO A 70 -7.83 -10.79 23.51
N GLY A 71 -6.63 -11.37 23.49
CA GLY A 71 -5.72 -11.46 24.63
C GLY A 71 -4.54 -10.50 24.56
N MET A 72 -4.37 -9.77 23.45
CA MET A 72 -3.23 -8.85 23.27
C MET A 72 -3.52 -7.46 23.82
N ASP A 73 -2.54 -6.90 24.50
CA ASP A 73 -2.49 -5.47 24.79
C ASP A 73 -2.33 -4.70 23.48
N GLN A 74 -3.39 -4.01 23.05
CA GLN A 74 -3.45 -3.26 21.79
C GLN A 74 -2.33 -2.19 21.66
N THR A 75 -1.68 -1.85 22.77
CA THR A 75 -0.55 -0.92 22.79
C THR A 75 0.79 -1.59 22.45
N ARG A 76 0.85 -2.93 22.41
CA ARG A 76 2.08 -3.73 22.20
C ARG A 76 1.95 -4.72 21.02
N VAL A 77 1.26 -4.32 19.99
CA VAL A 77 1.06 -5.14 18.80
C VAL A 77 2.30 -5.07 17.90
N ARG A 78 2.74 -6.23 17.39
CA ARG A 78 3.77 -6.32 16.35
C ARG A 78 3.15 -6.09 14.98
N THR A 79 3.94 -5.55 14.07
CA THR A 79 3.54 -5.47 12.66
C THR A 79 3.74 -6.83 11.99
N ASP A 80 2.73 -7.28 11.25
CA ASP A 80 2.78 -8.53 10.49
C ASP A 80 3.24 -8.32 9.03
N THR A 81 3.04 -7.11 8.52
CA THR A 81 3.49 -6.67 7.19
C THR A 81 4.30 -5.40 7.33
N LEU A 82 5.46 -5.35 6.69
CA LEU A 82 6.32 -4.18 6.56
C LEU A 82 6.75 -4.07 5.11
N MET A 83 6.45 -2.94 4.47
CA MET A 83 6.74 -2.71 3.06
C MET A 83 7.07 -1.24 2.82
N LEU A 84 8.21 -0.94 2.22
CA LEU A 84 8.45 0.38 1.67
C LEU A 84 7.71 0.51 0.35
N VAL A 85 7.05 1.63 0.16
CA VAL A 85 6.34 1.98 -1.07
C VAL A 85 6.94 3.29 -1.57
N LYS A 86 7.52 3.24 -2.76
CA LYS A 86 7.95 4.44 -3.51
C LYS A 86 6.98 4.65 -4.66
N ILE A 87 6.46 5.86 -4.79
CA ILE A 87 5.60 6.28 -5.88
C ILE A 87 6.30 7.42 -6.61
N ASP A 88 6.58 7.24 -7.89
CA ASP A 88 6.97 8.32 -8.78
C ASP A 88 5.72 8.91 -9.43
N ILE A 89 5.44 10.17 -9.10
CA ILE A 89 4.19 10.84 -9.46
C ILE A 89 4.17 11.17 -10.96
N ASP A 90 5.32 11.42 -11.56
CA ASP A 90 5.44 11.83 -12.98
C ASP A 90 5.39 10.62 -13.91
N SER A 91 6.16 9.58 -13.61
CA SER A 91 6.17 8.35 -14.42
C SER A 91 5.02 7.41 -14.13
N GLY A 92 4.42 7.50 -12.92
CA GLY A 92 3.42 6.56 -12.42
C GLY A 92 4.00 5.20 -12.03
N GLU A 93 5.33 5.10 -11.85
CA GLU A 93 6.00 3.90 -11.37
C GLU A 93 5.81 3.73 -9.87
N ILE A 94 5.59 2.48 -9.45
CA ILE A 94 5.42 2.13 -8.03
C ILE A 94 6.34 0.97 -7.69
N ASP A 95 7.27 1.18 -6.76
CA ASP A 95 8.14 0.14 -6.22
C ASP A 95 7.64 -0.31 -4.84
N LEU A 96 7.39 -1.61 -4.70
CA LEU A 96 6.99 -2.27 -3.46
C LEU A 96 8.14 -3.11 -2.93
N ILE A 97 8.79 -2.69 -1.83
CA ILE A 97 9.94 -3.38 -1.26
C ILE A 97 9.52 -4.02 0.07
N SER A 98 9.34 -5.33 0.08
CA SER A 98 8.99 -6.07 1.30
C SER A 98 10.17 -6.20 2.25
N LEU A 99 9.93 -5.84 3.50
CA LEU A 99 10.86 -6.02 4.62
C LEU A 99 10.39 -7.23 5.44
N PRO A 100 11.14 -8.35 5.46
CA PRO A 100 10.75 -9.51 6.26
C PRO A 100 10.62 -9.12 7.73
N ARG A 101 9.45 -9.34 8.34
CA ARG A 101 9.12 -8.88 9.70
C ARG A 101 10.04 -9.44 10.80
N ASP A 102 10.61 -10.61 10.53
CA ASP A 102 11.52 -11.31 11.45
C ASP A 102 12.99 -10.93 11.24
N THR A 103 13.28 -9.90 10.42
CA THR A 103 14.65 -9.44 10.16
C THR A 103 15.31 -8.99 11.45
N ARG A 104 16.50 -9.54 11.70
CA ARG A 104 17.31 -9.21 12.88
C ARG A 104 18.03 -7.89 12.66
N VAL A 105 17.62 -6.87 13.38
CA VAL A 105 18.16 -5.51 13.33
C VAL A 105 18.36 -4.95 14.72
N LEU A 106 19.06 -3.81 14.83
CA LEU A 106 19.21 -3.09 16.08
C LEU A 106 17.91 -2.31 16.37
N VAL A 107 17.17 -2.69 17.42
CA VAL A 107 15.97 -2.02 17.88
C VAL A 107 16.26 -1.39 19.24
N ASP A 108 16.27 -0.06 19.32
CA ASP A 108 16.51 0.70 20.55
C ASP A 108 17.74 0.20 21.37
N GLY A 109 18.86 -0.06 20.66
CA GLY A 109 20.14 -0.46 21.25
C GLY A 109 20.31 -1.97 21.47
N SER A 110 19.34 -2.81 21.13
CA SER A 110 19.44 -4.27 21.24
C SER A 110 19.01 -4.95 19.94
N TYR A 111 19.62 -6.09 19.63
CA TYR A 111 19.18 -6.87 18.47
C TYR A 111 17.85 -7.57 18.73
N ASP A 112 16.87 -7.32 17.87
CA ASP A 112 15.59 -8.00 17.87
C ASP A 112 15.03 -8.06 16.43
N LYS A 113 13.84 -8.63 16.26
CA LYS A 113 13.09 -8.60 15.01
C LYS A 113 12.62 -7.18 14.70
N VAL A 114 12.71 -6.76 13.46
CA VAL A 114 12.30 -5.39 13.04
C VAL A 114 10.84 -5.08 13.44
N ASN A 115 9.94 -6.07 13.42
CA ASN A 115 8.54 -5.90 13.81
C ASN A 115 8.33 -5.66 15.32
N ALA A 116 9.33 -5.96 16.15
CA ALA A 116 9.28 -5.68 17.60
C ALA A 116 9.35 -4.17 17.89
N ALA A 117 9.94 -3.39 16.98
CA ALA A 117 10.01 -1.94 17.13
C ALA A 117 8.63 -1.30 17.34
N HIS A 118 7.60 -1.78 16.62
CA HIS A 118 6.23 -1.30 16.80
C HIS A 118 5.67 -1.60 18.19
N ALA A 119 5.92 -2.80 18.70
CA ALA A 119 5.47 -3.21 20.03
C ALA A 119 6.19 -2.44 21.18
N TYR A 120 7.41 -1.95 20.94
CA TYR A 120 8.21 -1.24 21.94
C TYR A 120 7.98 0.27 21.93
N GLY A 121 7.80 0.88 20.75
CA GLY A 121 7.72 2.33 20.62
C GLY A 121 6.84 2.83 19.46
N GLY A 122 5.89 2.00 18.99
CA GLY A 122 4.94 2.37 17.95
C GLY A 122 5.60 2.73 16.62
N MET A 123 4.91 3.52 15.81
CA MET A 123 5.41 3.90 14.48
C MET A 123 6.68 4.76 14.55
N ALA A 124 6.83 5.59 15.57
CA ALA A 124 8.02 6.43 15.71
C ALA A 124 9.31 5.59 15.84
N LEU A 125 9.31 4.53 16.68
CA LEU A 125 10.44 3.63 16.80
C LEU A 125 10.59 2.75 15.56
N THR A 126 9.50 2.34 14.94
CA THR A 126 9.53 1.54 13.70
C THR A 126 10.21 2.31 12.56
N LEU A 127 9.80 3.55 12.30
CA LEU A 127 10.43 4.41 11.30
C LEU A 127 11.91 4.62 11.59
N ARG A 128 12.27 5.00 12.83
CA ARG A 128 13.67 5.19 13.24
C ARG A 128 14.49 3.91 13.02
N THR A 129 13.98 2.75 13.41
CA THR A 129 14.67 1.47 13.23
C THR A 129 14.94 1.16 11.76
N ILE A 130 13.98 1.41 10.87
CA ILE A 130 14.13 1.15 9.43
C ILE A 130 15.05 2.20 8.79
N ARG A 131 14.93 3.47 9.16
CA ARG A 131 15.86 4.54 8.72
C ARG A 131 17.30 4.17 9.06
N ASP A 132 17.57 3.81 10.32
CA ASP A 132 18.90 3.47 10.80
C ASP A 132 19.43 2.18 10.13
N TRP A 133 18.56 1.17 9.93
CA TRP A 133 18.94 -0.09 9.31
C TRP A 133 19.29 0.07 7.83
N LEU A 134 18.45 0.78 7.06
CA LEU A 134 18.60 0.92 5.60
C LEU A 134 19.35 2.18 5.18
N ASN A 135 19.71 3.06 6.13
CA ASN A 135 20.34 4.36 5.90
C ASN A 135 19.55 5.24 4.91
N ILE A 136 18.23 5.33 5.07
CA ILE A 136 17.32 6.08 4.20
C ILE A 136 16.56 7.17 4.96
N ASP A 137 16.19 8.24 4.26
CA ASP A 137 15.27 9.27 4.75
C ASP A 137 13.82 8.82 4.57
N LEU A 138 13.21 8.35 5.67
CA LEU A 138 11.88 7.76 5.70
C LEU A 138 11.04 8.43 6.79
N ASP A 139 10.16 9.35 6.41
CA ASP A 139 9.35 10.12 7.35
C ASP A 139 7.89 9.71 7.39
N TYR A 140 7.38 9.15 6.28
CA TYR A 140 5.98 8.84 6.15
C TYR A 140 5.66 7.37 6.41
N PHE A 141 4.45 7.15 6.94
CA PHE A 141 3.88 5.81 7.09
C PHE A 141 2.39 5.77 6.76
N VAL A 142 1.95 4.58 6.43
CA VAL A 142 0.54 4.17 6.33
C VAL A 142 0.40 2.89 7.15
N LYS A 143 -0.40 2.94 8.22
CA LYS A 143 -0.69 1.78 9.07
C LYS A 143 -2.14 1.35 8.87
N LEU A 144 -2.31 0.09 8.52
CA LEU A 144 -3.61 -0.55 8.27
C LEU A 144 -3.84 -1.64 9.30
N ASP A 145 -5.06 -1.73 9.82
CA ASP A 145 -5.54 -2.93 10.46
C ASP A 145 -6.31 -3.82 9.46
N PHE A 146 -6.68 -5.00 9.88
CA PHE A 146 -7.43 -5.93 9.03
C PHE A 146 -8.80 -5.40 8.63
N ASN A 147 -9.48 -4.63 9.49
CA ASN A 147 -10.77 -4.05 9.18
C ASN A 147 -10.62 -2.96 8.09
N ALA A 148 -9.52 -2.20 8.12
CA ALA A 148 -9.21 -1.22 7.07
C ALA A 148 -9.05 -1.89 5.70
N VAL A 149 -8.32 -3.00 5.63
CA VAL A 149 -8.15 -3.76 4.38
C VAL A 149 -9.49 -4.29 3.87
N GLU A 150 -10.31 -4.89 4.75
CA GLU A 150 -11.64 -5.38 4.42
C GLU A 150 -12.53 -4.26 3.84
N GLU A 151 -12.62 -3.13 4.53
CA GLU A 151 -13.46 -2.00 4.11
C GLU A 151 -12.95 -1.33 2.82
N ILE A 152 -11.64 -1.20 2.63
CA ILE A 152 -11.07 -0.66 1.38
C ILE A 152 -11.41 -1.57 0.21
N VAL A 153 -11.22 -2.88 0.34
CA VAL A 153 -11.55 -3.84 -0.72
C VAL A 153 -13.03 -3.82 -1.03
N ASP A 154 -13.91 -3.76 -0.04
CA ASP A 154 -15.36 -3.68 -0.26
C ASP A 154 -15.75 -2.34 -0.90
N ALA A 155 -15.13 -1.23 -0.53
CA ALA A 155 -15.41 0.10 -1.10
C ALA A 155 -15.06 0.18 -2.60
N ILE A 156 -13.97 -0.47 -3.05
CA ILE A 156 -13.66 -0.59 -4.48
C ILE A 156 -14.55 -1.62 -5.20
N GLY A 157 -15.37 -2.35 -4.45
CA GLY A 157 -16.30 -3.34 -4.97
C GLY A 157 -15.69 -4.73 -5.14
N GLY A 158 -14.65 -5.07 -4.34
CA GLY A 158 -13.90 -6.31 -4.39
C GLY A 158 -12.63 -6.22 -5.24
N VAL A 159 -11.69 -7.14 -5.04
CA VAL A 159 -10.40 -7.18 -5.71
C VAL A 159 -10.23 -8.43 -6.56
N GLU A 160 -9.85 -8.27 -7.82
CA GLU A 160 -9.51 -9.40 -8.70
C GLU A 160 -8.08 -9.86 -8.46
N VAL A 161 -7.91 -11.14 -8.11
CA VAL A 161 -6.61 -11.75 -7.85
C VAL A 161 -6.51 -13.12 -8.52
N GLU A 162 -5.27 -13.54 -8.77
CA GLU A 162 -4.96 -14.93 -9.06
C GLU A 162 -4.65 -15.66 -7.75
N VAL A 163 -5.49 -16.63 -7.38
CA VAL A 163 -5.33 -17.42 -6.16
C VAL A 163 -4.53 -18.68 -6.51
N PRO A 164 -3.30 -18.86 -6.00
CA PRO A 164 -2.43 -19.95 -6.43
C PRO A 164 -2.81 -21.30 -5.82
N VAL A 165 -3.44 -21.31 -4.65
CA VAL A 165 -3.78 -22.54 -3.90
C VAL A 165 -5.16 -22.41 -3.29
N GLN A 166 -5.82 -23.55 -3.04
CA GLN A 166 -7.09 -23.57 -2.33
C GLN A 166 -6.93 -23.06 -0.90
N ILE A 167 -7.85 -22.20 -0.47
CA ILE A 167 -7.90 -21.62 0.87
C ILE A 167 -9.21 -22.05 1.52
N ASP A 168 -9.09 -22.82 2.59
CA ASP A 168 -10.23 -23.26 3.40
C ASP A 168 -10.06 -22.80 4.84
N GLU A 169 -11.06 -22.07 5.36
CA GLU A 169 -11.12 -21.65 6.74
C GLU A 169 -12.44 -22.10 7.36
N GLU A 170 -12.40 -23.24 8.06
CA GLU A 170 -13.58 -23.90 8.60
C GLU A 170 -14.34 -23.04 9.62
N MET A 171 -13.62 -22.27 10.45
CA MET A 171 -14.23 -21.45 11.51
C MET A 171 -15.09 -20.32 10.97
N THR A 172 -14.75 -19.78 9.81
CA THR A 172 -15.45 -18.65 9.19
C THR A 172 -16.27 -19.05 7.97
N GLY A 173 -16.12 -20.30 7.52
CA GLY A 173 -16.79 -20.81 6.31
C GLY A 173 -16.28 -20.19 5.02
N ILE A 174 -15.06 -19.65 5.01
CA ILE A 174 -14.44 -19.10 3.81
C ILE A 174 -13.81 -20.22 3.00
N HIS A 175 -14.22 -20.32 1.74
CA HIS A 175 -13.71 -21.27 0.76
C HIS A 175 -13.34 -20.54 -0.51
N ILE A 176 -12.03 -20.40 -0.79
CA ILE A 176 -11.51 -19.74 -1.99
C ILE A 176 -10.82 -20.77 -2.86
N GLN A 177 -11.30 -20.95 -4.08
CA GLN A 177 -10.73 -21.90 -5.03
C GLN A 177 -9.49 -21.30 -5.71
N PRO A 178 -8.55 -22.13 -6.21
CA PRO A 178 -7.46 -21.65 -7.06
C PRO A 178 -7.99 -21.01 -8.35
N GLY A 179 -7.20 -20.06 -8.89
CA GLY A 179 -7.47 -19.38 -10.16
C GLY A 179 -7.89 -17.92 -10.00
N ARG A 180 -8.16 -17.29 -11.14
CA ARG A 180 -8.56 -15.88 -11.18
C ARG A 180 -9.99 -15.71 -10.71
N GLN A 181 -10.17 -14.89 -9.68
CA GLN A 181 -11.47 -14.60 -9.11
C GLN A 181 -11.49 -13.23 -8.40
N LYS A 182 -12.68 -12.75 -8.15
CA LYS A 182 -12.92 -11.51 -7.42
C LYS A 182 -13.22 -11.84 -5.96
N LEU A 183 -12.37 -11.35 -5.07
CA LEU A 183 -12.53 -11.50 -3.62
C LEU A 183 -13.21 -10.26 -3.02
N ASN A 184 -14.12 -10.47 -2.09
CA ASN A 184 -14.60 -9.41 -1.19
C ASN A 184 -13.54 -9.11 -0.12
N GLY A 185 -13.79 -8.09 0.73
CA GLY A 185 -12.82 -7.66 1.74
C GLY A 185 -12.40 -8.78 2.69
N LYS A 186 -13.37 -9.57 3.16
CA LYS A 186 -13.14 -10.67 4.06
C LYS A 186 -12.31 -11.80 3.43
N GLU A 187 -12.63 -12.17 2.21
CA GLU A 187 -11.88 -13.18 1.44
C GLU A 187 -10.46 -12.69 1.13
N ALA A 188 -10.30 -11.41 0.75
CA ALA A 188 -9.00 -10.80 0.51
C ALA A 188 -8.11 -10.81 1.76
N LEU A 189 -8.70 -10.55 2.92
CA LEU A 189 -8.00 -10.63 4.19
C LEU A 189 -7.49 -12.04 4.49
N TYR A 190 -8.36 -13.07 4.29
CA TYR A 190 -7.95 -14.46 4.47
C TYR A 190 -6.89 -14.89 3.47
N PHE A 191 -7.01 -14.48 2.22
CA PHE A 191 -5.98 -14.69 1.20
C PHE A 191 -4.61 -14.14 1.64
N ALA A 192 -4.56 -12.92 2.20
CA ALA A 192 -3.31 -12.30 2.68
C ALA A 192 -2.71 -12.99 3.93
N ARG A 193 -3.53 -13.67 4.73
CA ARG A 193 -3.11 -14.34 5.98
C ARG A 193 -2.77 -15.80 5.79
N PHE A 194 -3.22 -16.43 4.72
CA PHE A 194 -3.08 -17.84 4.48
C PHE A 194 -1.61 -18.26 4.34
N ARG A 195 -1.26 -19.39 4.95
CA ARG A 195 0.12 -19.92 4.97
C ARG A 195 0.19 -21.39 4.56
N ALA A 196 -0.84 -22.16 4.88
CA ALA A 196 -0.77 -23.61 4.96
C ALA A 196 -0.66 -24.34 3.61
N GLY A 197 -0.88 -23.68 2.48
CA GLY A 197 -0.89 -24.33 1.15
C GLY A 197 0.28 -23.96 0.25
N TYR A 198 1.14 -23.04 0.68
CA TYR A 198 2.28 -22.62 -0.13
C TYR A 198 3.46 -23.58 0.03
N GLU A 199 4.05 -24.03 -1.08
CA GLU A 199 5.24 -24.88 -1.07
C GLU A 199 6.41 -24.19 -0.36
N ASP A 200 6.54 -22.86 -0.54
CA ASP A 200 7.59 -22.02 0.05
C ASP A 200 7.19 -21.45 1.43
N GLY A 201 6.10 -21.91 2.03
CA GLY A 201 5.65 -21.50 3.35
C GLY A 201 5.42 -19.99 3.49
N ASP A 202 6.21 -19.33 4.35
CA ASP A 202 6.07 -17.88 4.62
C ASP A 202 6.39 -17.00 3.40
N LEU A 203 7.25 -17.46 2.48
CA LEU A 203 7.59 -16.75 1.25
C LEU A 203 6.39 -16.66 0.30
N GLY A 204 5.63 -17.74 0.19
CA GLY A 204 4.39 -17.76 -0.59
C GLY A 204 3.36 -16.76 -0.05
N ARG A 205 3.24 -16.64 1.28
CA ARG A 205 2.38 -15.62 1.90
C ARG A 205 2.84 -14.20 1.56
N VAL A 206 4.15 -13.91 1.63
CA VAL A 206 4.68 -12.58 1.27
C VAL A 206 4.37 -12.25 -0.19
N ALA A 207 4.54 -13.21 -1.10
CA ALA A 207 4.18 -13.05 -2.51
C ALA A 207 2.69 -12.79 -2.70
N ALA A 208 1.82 -13.50 -1.97
CA ALA A 208 0.36 -13.27 -1.99
C ALA A 208 -0.02 -11.87 -1.49
N GLN A 209 0.62 -11.40 -0.41
CA GLN A 209 0.42 -10.04 0.11
C GLN A 209 0.85 -8.98 -0.90
N GLN A 210 1.99 -9.13 -1.55
CA GLN A 210 2.46 -8.22 -2.61
C GLN A 210 1.50 -8.22 -3.79
N HIS A 211 1.06 -9.41 -4.22
CA HIS A 211 0.10 -9.55 -5.30
C HIS A 211 -1.23 -8.86 -4.96
N LEU A 212 -1.78 -9.11 -3.78
CA LEU A 212 -3.01 -8.47 -3.31
C LEU A 212 -2.86 -6.93 -3.28
N MET A 213 -1.76 -6.43 -2.72
CA MET A 213 -1.50 -4.98 -2.64
C MET A 213 -1.43 -4.36 -4.05
N LYS A 214 -0.70 -5.00 -4.95
CA LYS A 214 -0.63 -4.57 -6.36
C LYS A 214 -2.03 -4.48 -6.99
N GLN A 215 -2.90 -5.47 -6.75
CA GLN A 215 -4.25 -5.48 -7.30
C GLN A 215 -5.15 -4.44 -6.64
N ILE A 216 -5.05 -4.21 -5.34
CA ILE A 216 -5.79 -3.15 -4.64
C ILE A 216 -5.40 -1.78 -5.21
N ILE A 217 -4.11 -1.48 -5.33
CA ILE A 217 -3.61 -0.22 -5.92
C ILE A 217 -4.15 -0.06 -7.34
N LYS A 218 -3.97 -1.07 -8.19
CA LYS A 218 -4.46 -1.06 -9.58
C LYS A 218 -5.94 -0.75 -9.68
N GLN A 219 -6.76 -1.43 -8.89
CA GLN A 219 -8.21 -1.29 -8.98
C GLN A 219 -8.71 -0.01 -8.32
N THR A 220 -8.06 0.46 -7.24
CA THR A 220 -8.36 1.75 -6.62
C THR A 220 -8.13 2.90 -7.61
N LEU A 221 -7.04 2.85 -8.37
CA LEU A 221 -6.66 3.88 -9.34
C LEU A 221 -7.34 3.70 -10.70
N SER A 222 -8.17 2.67 -10.88
CA SER A 222 -8.88 2.46 -12.15
C SER A 222 -9.92 3.55 -12.42
N VAL A 223 -10.12 3.89 -13.69
CA VAL A 223 -11.11 4.88 -14.13
C VAL A 223 -12.52 4.55 -13.63
N GLU A 224 -12.84 3.26 -13.47
CA GLU A 224 -14.13 2.78 -13.00
C GLU A 224 -14.40 3.14 -11.52
N ASN A 225 -13.34 3.28 -10.72
CA ASN A 225 -13.43 3.62 -9.30
C ASN A 225 -13.22 5.12 -9.00
N LEU A 226 -12.83 5.94 -10.00
CA LEU A 226 -12.73 7.39 -9.84
C LEU A 226 -13.99 8.03 -9.22
N PRO A 227 -15.23 7.65 -9.60
CA PRO A 227 -16.44 8.19 -8.97
C PRO A 227 -16.57 7.85 -7.48
N LYS A 228 -15.89 6.80 -7.00
CA LYS A 228 -15.93 6.34 -5.60
C LYS A 228 -14.81 6.95 -4.74
N ILE A 229 -13.95 7.79 -5.30
CA ILE A 229 -12.82 8.38 -4.59
C ILE A 229 -13.26 9.08 -3.31
N GLY A 230 -14.39 9.79 -3.31
CA GLY A 230 -14.92 10.45 -2.12
C GLY A 230 -15.23 9.48 -0.97
N ASP A 231 -15.87 8.34 -1.28
CA ASP A 231 -16.17 7.30 -0.31
C ASP A 231 -14.89 6.59 0.16
N LEU A 232 -13.97 6.33 -0.75
CA LEU A 232 -12.66 5.76 -0.44
C LEU A 232 -11.85 6.67 0.48
N MET A 233 -11.82 7.97 0.22
CA MET A 233 -11.14 8.95 1.07
C MET A 233 -11.79 9.04 2.47
N THR A 234 -13.11 8.91 2.55
CA THR A 234 -13.81 8.86 3.83
C THR A 234 -13.47 7.60 4.63
N THR A 235 -13.41 6.45 3.97
CA THR A 235 -12.99 5.17 4.58
C THR A 235 -11.53 5.26 5.02
N TYR A 236 -10.66 5.78 4.15
CA TYR A 236 -9.25 6.00 4.45
C TYR A 236 -9.06 6.87 5.70
N ALA A 237 -9.68 8.05 5.75
CA ALA A 237 -9.57 8.97 6.88
C ALA A 237 -10.07 8.39 8.22
N LYS A 238 -10.99 7.41 8.19
CA LYS A 238 -11.53 6.77 9.39
C LYS A 238 -10.75 5.55 9.85
N ARG A 239 -10.08 4.84 8.93
CA ARG A 239 -9.53 3.50 9.15
C ARG A 239 -8.02 3.41 8.99
N VAL A 240 -7.41 4.40 8.38
CA VAL A 240 -5.96 4.40 8.11
C VAL A 240 -5.29 5.36 9.08
N ASP A 241 -4.31 4.85 9.81
CA ASP A 241 -3.43 5.68 10.64
C ASP A 241 -2.19 6.05 9.81
N THR A 242 -2.01 7.36 9.58
CA THR A 242 -0.94 7.87 8.73
C THR A 242 -0.53 9.28 9.13
N ASN A 243 0.72 9.62 8.90
CA ASN A 243 1.23 10.98 8.99
C ASN A 243 1.40 11.65 7.61
N ILE A 244 1.02 10.97 6.51
CA ILE A 244 1.03 11.60 5.19
C ILE A 244 -0.06 12.68 5.17
N PRO A 245 0.30 13.95 4.94
CA PRO A 245 -0.69 15.01 4.88
C PRO A 245 -1.75 14.76 3.81
N MET A 246 -3.03 14.94 4.15
CA MET A 246 -4.14 14.75 3.22
C MET A 246 -3.97 15.59 1.95
N LYS A 247 -3.45 16.82 2.08
CA LYS A 247 -3.18 17.72 0.95
C LYS A 247 -2.20 17.09 -0.05
N LEU A 248 -1.16 16.40 0.45
CA LEU A 248 -0.20 15.68 -0.39
C LEU A 248 -0.86 14.52 -1.13
N MET A 249 -1.64 13.69 -0.43
CA MET A 249 -2.37 12.59 -1.07
C MET A 249 -3.31 13.08 -2.17
N LEU A 250 -4.00 14.19 -1.93
CA LEU A 250 -4.91 14.79 -2.90
C LEU A 250 -4.20 15.37 -4.12
N SER A 251 -3.00 15.93 -3.93
CA SER A 251 -2.19 16.45 -5.04
C SER A 251 -1.71 15.36 -6.00
N MET A 252 -1.69 14.10 -5.56
CA MET A 252 -1.32 12.94 -6.38
C MET A 252 -2.46 12.38 -7.23
N ILE A 253 -3.72 12.72 -6.93
CA ILE A 253 -4.90 12.20 -7.66
C ILE A 253 -4.85 12.46 -9.17
N PRO A 254 -4.47 13.67 -9.67
CA PRO A 254 -4.38 13.91 -11.11
C PRO A 254 -3.40 12.98 -11.81
N SER A 255 -2.31 12.61 -11.15
CA SER A 255 -1.27 11.73 -11.68
C SER A 255 -1.66 10.24 -11.59
N ALA A 256 -2.72 9.90 -10.87
CA ALA A 256 -3.23 8.53 -10.78
C ALA A 256 -3.60 7.94 -12.16
N SER A 257 -3.98 8.79 -13.13
CA SER A 257 -4.23 8.38 -14.51
C SER A 257 -2.97 7.90 -15.25
N ASN A 258 -1.78 8.27 -14.79
CA ASN A 258 -0.49 7.85 -15.36
C ASN A 258 -0.03 6.52 -14.77
N MET A 259 -0.65 6.09 -13.66
CA MET A 259 -0.30 4.84 -12.99
C MET A 259 -0.82 3.66 -13.79
N ASP A 260 0.08 2.81 -14.24
CA ASP A 260 -0.21 1.56 -14.93
C ASP A 260 0.20 0.38 -14.04
N SER A 261 -0.65 -0.64 -14.01
CA SER A 261 -0.35 -1.86 -13.27
C SER A 261 0.95 -2.56 -13.71
N ASP A 262 1.32 -2.38 -14.97
CA ASP A 262 2.55 -2.96 -15.51
C ASP A 262 3.79 -2.22 -15.02
N LYS A 263 3.62 -1.01 -14.46
CA LYS A 263 4.66 -0.21 -13.82
C LYS A 263 4.79 -0.47 -12.32
N ILE A 264 3.97 -1.35 -11.73
CA ILE A 264 4.13 -1.75 -10.33
C ILE A 264 5.14 -2.89 -10.24
N GLN A 265 6.30 -2.62 -9.65
CA GLN A 265 7.36 -3.58 -9.42
C GLN A 265 7.37 -4.04 -7.96
N SER A 266 7.77 -5.28 -7.72
CA SER A 266 7.81 -5.85 -6.37
C SER A 266 9.18 -6.45 -6.09
N TYR A 267 9.76 -6.04 -4.98
CA TYR A 267 11.08 -6.43 -4.51
C TYR A 267 10.99 -6.96 -3.08
N ARG A 268 12.03 -7.59 -2.63
CA ARG A 268 12.18 -8.05 -1.25
C ARG A 268 13.63 -7.91 -0.83
N ILE A 269 13.87 -7.52 0.42
CA ILE A 269 15.22 -7.55 1.02
C ILE A 269 15.80 -8.97 0.90
N PRO A 270 16.99 -9.14 0.32
CA PRO A 270 17.66 -10.43 0.19
C PRO A 270 18.12 -10.94 1.56
N GLY A 271 18.19 -12.27 1.70
CA GLY A 271 18.60 -12.92 2.94
C GLY A 271 18.02 -14.32 3.09
N TYR A 272 18.16 -14.88 4.27
CA TYR A 272 17.73 -16.24 4.60
C TYR A 272 17.26 -16.34 6.05
N ALA A 273 16.50 -17.39 6.34
CA ALA A 273 16.07 -17.68 7.71
C ALA A 273 17.17 -18.45 8.43
N ASP A 274 17.44 -18.08 9.69
CA ASP A 274 18.39 -18.78 10.58
C ASP A 274 17.92 -18.71 12.04
N TYR A 275 18.55 -19.50 12.89
CA TYR A 275 18.29 -19.57 14.32
C TYR A 275 19.46 -19.00 15.10
N ILE A 276 19.17 -18.05 16.00
CA ILE A 276 20.13 -17.53 16.99
C ILE A 276 19.51 -17.73 18.36
N ASP A 277 20.20 -18.47 19.23
CA ASP A 277 19.73 -18.80 20.59
C ASP A 277 18.27 -19.31 20.61
N GLU A 278 17.96 -20.32 19.77
CA GLU A 278 16.65 -20.96 19.61
C GLU A 278 15.54 -20.04 19.01
N THR A 279 15.85 -18.77 18.73
CA THR A 279 14.91 -17.85 18.10
C THR A 279 15.13 -17.81 16.59
N SER A 280 14.07 -18.01 15.82
CA SER A 280 14.11 -17.88 14.36
C SER A 280 14.15 -16.40 13.96
N TYR A 281 15.14 -16.03 13.15
CA TYR A 281 15.32 -14.71 12.55
C TYR A 281 15.41 -14.81 11.03
N PHE A 282 15.17 -13.70 10.35
CA PHE A 282 15.61 -13.48 8.99
C PHE A 282 16.93 -12.71 9.03
N ILE A 283 18.01 -13.30 8.49
CA ILE A 283 19.31 -12.68 8.35
C ILE A 283 19.40 -12.08 6.97
N TYR A 284 19.41 -10.76 6.89
CA TYR A 284 19.51 -10.07 5.60
C TYR A 284 20.94 -10.13 5.05
N ASP A 285 21.05 -10.18 3.74
CA ASP A 285 22.31 -10.00 3.01
C ASP A 285 22.63 -8.51 2.96
N GLU A 286 23.66 -8.10 3.67
CA GLU A 286 24.03 -6.69 3.86
C GLU A 286 24.42 -6.04 2.52
N GLU A 287 25.28 -6.67 1.73
CA GLU A 287 25.74 -6.15 0.43
C GLU A 287 24.59 -6.12 -0.60
N GLY A 288 23.82 -7.19 -0.69
CA GLY A 288 22.66 -7.27 -1.56
C GLY A 288 21.56 -6.26 -1.17
N THR A 289 21.37 -6.02 0.12
CA THR A 289 20.40 -5.02 0.62
C THR A 289 20.87 -3.61 0.27
N GLU A 290 22.13 -3.27 0.55
CA GLU A 290 22.67 -1.96 0.20
C GLU A 290 22.57 -1.69 -1.31
N SER A 291 22.91 -2.67 -2.14
CA SER A 291 22.79 -2.57 -3.60
C SER A 291 21.36 -2.30 -4.04
N LEU A 292 20.39 -3.07 -3.51
CA LEU A 292 18.97 -2.90 -3.81
C LEU A 292 18.44 -1.51 -3.42
N ILE A 293 18.79 -1.04 -2.21
CA ILE A 293 18.35 0.26 -1.71
C ILE A 293 18.98 1.40 -2.55
N ARG A 294 20.25 1.31 -2.90
CA ARG A 294 20.91 2.29 -3.77
C ARG A 294 20.34 2.34 -5.19
N GLU A 295 19.89 1.21 -5.71
CA GLU A 295 19.25 1.13 -7.02
C GLU A 295 17.84 1.75 -7.01
N LEU A 296 17.04 1.41 -6.01
CA LEU A 296 15.61 1.78 -5.98
C LEU A 296 15.31 3.12 -5.29
N LEU A 297 16.13 3.54 -4.33
CA LEU A 297 15.90 4.69 -3.46
C LEU A 297 17.12 5.66 -3.40
N PRO A 298 17.79 5.96 -4.53
CA PRO A 298 19.03 6.75 -4.51
C PRO A 298 18.83 8.16 -3.91
N GLU A 299 17.65 8.78 -4.11
CA GLU A 299 17.30 10.11 -3.64
C GLU A 299 17.05 10.16 -2.12
N TYR A 300 16.81 9.00 -1.51
CA TYR A 300 16.50 8.87 -0.08
C TYR A 300 17.67 8.40 0.77
N ILE A 301 18.85 8.16 0.20
CA ILE A 301 20.04 7.76 0.95
C ILE A 301 20.50 8.90 1.87
N LEU A 302 20.64 8.63 3.15
CA LEU A 302 21.20 9.58 4.12
C LEU A 302 22.68 9.80 3.86
N GLN A 303 23.14 11.06 3.89
CA GLN A 303 24.54 11.47 3.66
C GLN A 303 25.40 11.33 4.92
#